data_47cabc4991a8fcd85a2600011de943ca
#
_entry.id   47cabc4991a8fcd85a2600011de943ca
#
_cell.length_a   1.000
_cell.length_b   1.000
_cell.length_c   1.000
_cell.angle_alpha   90.00
_cell.angle_beta   90.00
_cell.angle_gamma   90.00
#
_symmetry.space_group_name_H-M   'P 1'
#
loop_
_entity.id
_entity.type
_entity.pdbx_description
1 polymer ?
#
loop_
_entity_poly.entity_id
_entity_poly.type
_entity_poly.pdbx_seq_one_letter_code
_entity_poly.pdbx_strand_id
1 'polypeptide(L)'
;IITASPFMGYEPVRPKHVQKYLTAEELHRIMTTPLHRQTLYHVRDMFLFSCFTGIPYGDMRLLTKDNLCLAEDGIWWIKSARQKTKIEFEIPLLDLPLQILKKYSGTAPGDKLLPMYCNSTLNLYLKEIARICHIDRPLVFHAGRHTYATEITLSHGVPLETVSRMLGHSQIETTQIYAKVTDEKIDADTKALNRKISERFSVVI
;
A
#
# COMPACT_ATOMS: atom_id res chain seq x y z
N ILE A 1 -0.90 -6.91 -52.22
CA ILE A 1 -2.09 -7.35 -51.44
C ILE A 1 -1.58 -8.38 -50.44
N ILE A 2 -1.66 -8.08 -49.15
CA ILE A 2 -1.25 -9.01 -48.07
C ILE A 2 -2.39 -10.02 -47.95
N THR A 3 -2.15 -11.27 -48.34
CA THR A 3 -3.14 -12.35 -48.35
C THR A 3 -3.20 -13.15 -47.03
N ALA A 4 -2.30 -12.89 -46.08
CA ALA A 4 -2.31 -13.52 -44.77
C ALA A 4 -2.00 -12.48 -43.70
N SER A 5 -2.64 -12.60 -42.54
CA SER A 5 -2.34 -11.72 -41.37
C SER A 5 -0.88 -11.88 -40.96
N PRO A 6 -0.10 -10.80 -40.78
CA PRO A 6 1.27 -10.89 -40.30
C PRO A 6 1.38 -11.43 -38.87
N PHE A 7 0.23 -11.56 -38.15
CA PHE A 7 0.13 -12.12 -36.82
C PHE A 7 -0.35 -13.57 -36.76
N MET A 8 -0.43 -14.24 -37.92
CA MET A 8 -0.84 -15.66 -37.99
C MET A 8 0.27 -16.51 -37.34
N GLY A 9 -0.06 -17.15 -36.21
CA GLY A 9 0.91 -17.92 -35.40
C GLY A 9 1.63 -17.12 -34.29
N TYR A 10 1.33 -15.81 -34.10
CA TYR A 10 1.87 -15.06 -33.00
C TYR A 10 1.07 -15.34 -31.70
N GLU A 11 1.64 -16.14 -30.80
CA GLU A 11 1.15 -16.25 -29.43
C GLU A 11 1.86 -15.21 -28.56
N PRO A 12 1.13 -14.21 -28.03
CA PRO A 12 1.73 -13.24 -27.13
C PRO A 12 2.25 -13.95 -25.87
N VAL A 13 3.55 -13.87 -25.64
CA VAL A 13 4.15 -14.34 -24.37
C VAL A 13 3.55 -13.53 -23.23
N ARG A 14 2.69 -14.15 -22.45
CA ARG A 14 2.15 -13.51 -21.23
C ARG A 14 3.33 -13.26 -20.28
N PRO A 15 3.61 -12.01 -19.91
CA PRO A 15 4.69 -11.74 -18.97
C PRO A 15 4.41 -12.52 -17.67
N LYS A 16 5.45 -13.17 -17.11
CA LYS A 16 5.34 -13.83 -15.81
C LYS A 16 4.80 -12.81 -14.81
N HIS A 17 3.75 -13.18 -14.08
CA HIS A 17 3.12 -12.30 -13.10
C HIS A 17 4.12 -12.03 -11.97
N VAL A 18 4.84 -10.91 -12.04
CA VAL A 18 5.74 -10.49 -10.97
C VAL A 18 4.89 -9.90 -9.84
N GLN A 19 5.03 -10.48 -8.65
CA GLN A 19 4.39 -9.96 -7.44
C GLN A 19 4.88 -8.53 -7.17
N LYS A 20 3.96 -7.58 -7.11
CA LYS A 20 4.27 -6.15 -6.97
C LYS A 20 4.16 -5.63 -5.53
N TYR A 21 3.69 -6.45 -4.59
CA TYR A 21 3.51 -6.11 -3.17
C TYR A 21 4.37 -7.01 -2.28
N LEU A 22 4.62 -6.57 -1.06
CA LEU A 22 5.28 -7.37 -0.02
C LEU A 22 4.28 -8.27 0.68
N THR A 23 4.68 -9.52 0.95
CA THR A 23 3.95 -10.38 1.89
C THR A 23 4.14 -9.92 3.33
N ALA A 24 3.29 -10.40 4.25
CA ALA A 24 3.44 -10.13 5.68
C ALA A 24 4.85 -10.46 6.20
N GLU A 25 5.40 -11.60 5.79
CA GLU A 25 6.75 -12.05 6.18
C GLU A 25 7.84 -11.14 5.64
N GLU A 26 7.76 -10.72 4.38
CA GLU A 26 8.71 -9.80 3.76
C GLU A 26 8.64 -8.41 4.42
N LEU A 27 7.43 -7.93 4.69
CA LEU A 27 7.20 -6.68 5.40
C LEU A 27 7.78 -6.74 6.82
N HIS A 28 7.54 -7.85 7.54
CA HIS A 28 8.13 -8.08 8.85
C HIS A 28 9.67 -8.07 8.81
N ARG A 29 10.29 -8.73 7.82
CA ARG A 29 11.75 -8.68 7.64
C ARG A 29 12.26 -7.27 7.41
N ILE A 30 11.59 -6.47 6.58
CA ILE A 30 11.96 -5.06 6.37
C ILE A 30 11.89 -4.28 7.68
N MET A 31 10.86 -4.51 8.50
CA MET A 31 10.67 -3.78 9.75
C MET A 31 11.71 -4.14 10.83
N THR A 32 12.12 -5.41 10.89
CA THR A 32 12.91 -5.94 12.02
C THR A 32 14.39 -6.10 11.72
N THR A 33 14.80 -6.24 10.44
CA THR A 33 16.21 -6.44 10.09
C THR A 33 17.04 -5.21 10.43
N PRO A 34 18.14 -5.36 11.19
CA PRO A 34 19.06 -4.26 11.47
C PRO A 34 19.72 -3.74 10.19
N LEU A 35 19.83 -2.43 10.06
CA LEU A 35 20.48 -1.76 8.94
C LEU A 35 21.77 -1.07 9.42
N HIS A 36 22.78 -1.05 8.56
CA HIS A 36 24.12 -0.58 8.96
C HIS A 36 24.34 0.94 8.78
N ARG A 37 23.35 1.68 8.19
CA ARG A 37 23.45 3.13 7.94
C ARG A 37 22.16 3.84 8.27
N GLN A 38 22.26 5.02 8.85
CA GLN A 38 21.11 5.87 9.19
C GLN A 38 20.24 6.21 7.96
N THR A 39 20.88 6.39 6.80
CA THR A 39 20.16 6.65 5.54
C THR A 39 19.22 5.52 5.16
N LEU A 40 19.62 4.26 5.39
CA LEU A 40 18.75 3.10 5.11
C LEU A 40 17.57 3.05 6.07
N TYR A 41 17.76 3.36 7.35
CA TYR A 41 16.66 3.50 8.32
C TYR A 41 15.68 4.59 7.88
N HIS A 42 16.20 5.74 7.44
CA HIS A 42 15.35 6.82 6.92
C HIS A 42 14.53 6.37 5.71
N VAL A 43 15.17 5.76 4.70
CA VAL A 43 14.47 5.27 3.50
C VAL A 43 13.45 4.18 3.85
N ARG A 44 13.80 3.27 4.77
CA ARG A 44 12.87 2.26 5.29
C ARG A 44 11.63 2.90 5.90
N ASP A 45 11.80 3.91 6.75
CA ASP A 45 10.68 4.56 7.42
C ASP A 45 9.76 5.27 6.41
N MET A 46 10.33 5.97 5.41
CA MET A 46 9.53 6.59 4.32
C MET A 46 8.76 5.53 3.52
N PHE A 47 9.39 4.40 3.24
CA PHE A 47 8.76 3.30 2.53
C PHE A 47 7.66 2.63 3.37
N LEU A 48 7.91 2.36 4.65
CA LEU A 48 6.92 1.82 5.58
C LEU A 48 5.73 2.76 5.73
N PHE A 49 5.96 4.07 5.79
CA PHE A 49 4.86 5.04 5.77
C PHE A 49 3.97 4.84 4.55
N SER A 50 4.54 4.67 3.36
CA SER A 50 3.77 4.34 2.15
C SER A 50 3.08 2.98 2.23
N CYS A 51 3.71 1.96 2.85
CA CYS A 51 3.11 0.63 3.04
C CYS A 51 1.88 0.66 3.96
N PHE A 52 1.81 1.58 4.90
CA PHE A 52 0.73 1.65 5.89
C PHE A 52 -0.27 2.79 5.66
N THR A 53 -0.08 3.58 4.60
CA THR A 53 -1.01 4.64 4.19
C THR A 53 -1.47 4.52 2.73
N GLY A 54 -0.75 3.78 1.90
CA GLY A 54 -1.00 3.70 0.46
C GLY A 54 -0.66 4.97 -0.32
N ILE A 55 -0.14 6.01 0.34
CA ILE A 55 0.19 7.28 -0.30
C ILE A 55 1.43 7.10 -1.19
N PRO A 56 1.35 7.38 -2.49
CA PRO A 56 2.49 7.23 -3.39
C PRO A 56 3.48 8.38 -3.21
N TYR A 57 4.71 8.16 -3.69
CA TYR A 57 5.81 9.12 -3.60
C TYR A 57 5.41 10.57 -3.99
N GLY A 58 4.73 10.73 -5.14
CA GLY A 58 4.38 12.05 -5.66
C GLY A 58 3.49 12.88 -4.73
N ASP A 59 2.54 12.21 -4.06
CA ASP A 59 1.63 12.84 -3.12
C ASP A 59 2.30 12.99 -1.74
N MET A 60 3.02 11.94 -1.28
CA MET A 60 3.68 11.92 0.02
C MET A 60 4.70 13.06 0.22
N ARG A 61 5.50 13.38 -0.81
CA ARG A 61 6.47 14.49 -0.77
C ARG A 61 5.83 15.88 -0.63
N LEU A 62 4.53 15.99 -0.91
CA LEU A 62 3.81 17.25 -0.86
C LEU A 62 3.03 17.45 0.44
N LEU A 63 2.88 16.40 1.25
CA LEU A 63 2.17 16.49 2.52
C LEU A 63 2.76 17.55 3.43
N THR A 64 1.88 18.37 3.98
CA THR A 64 2.17 19.41 4.97
C THR A 64 1.41 19.14 6.27
N LYS A 65 1.69 19.91 7.30
CA LYS A 65 0.96 19.83 8.58
C LYS A 65 -0.55 20.07 8.40
N ASP A 66 -0.95 20.88 7.42
CA ASP A 66 -2.35 21.17 7.13
C ASP A 66 -3.13 19.95 6.60
N ASN A 67 -2.42 18.93 6.13
CA ASN A 67 -3.03 17.66 5.73
C ASN A 67 -3.36 16.73 6.91
N LEU A 68 -2.87 17.03 8.13
CA LEU A 68 -3.16 16.25 9.32
C LEU A 68 -4.39 16.82 10.03
N CYS A 69 -5.37 15.96 10.29
CA CYS A 69 -6.58 16.29 11.00
C CYS A 69 -6.79 15.31 12.15
N LEU A 70 -7.07 15.83 13.35
CA LEU A 70 -7.51 15.01 14.47
C LEU A 70 -9.04 15.01 14.47
N ALA A 71 -9.65 13.82 14.39
CA ALA A 71 -11.09 13.66 14.49
C ALA A 71 -11.57 13.67 15.95
N GLU A 72 -12.87 13.84 16.17
CA GLU A 72 -13.47 13.91 17.52
C GLU A 72 -13.27 12.62 18.34
N ASP A 73 -13.14 11.49 17.67
CA ASP A 73 -12.85 10.18 18.27
C ASP A 73 -11.37 9.96 18.65
N GLY A 74 -10.51 10.98 18.42
CA GLY A 74 -9.08 10.92 18.69
C GLY A 74 -8.24 10.25 17.62
N ILE A 75 -8.82 9.86 16.50
CA ILE A 75 -8.09 9.25 15.38
C ILE A 75 -7.49 10.37 14.51
N TRP A 76 -6.21 10.23 14.18
CA TRP A 76 -5.55 11.11 13.22
C TRP A 76 -5.82 10.67 11.78
N TRP A 77 -6.09 11.62 10.92
CA TRP A 77 -6.34 11.42 9.50
C TRP A 77 -5.37 12.23 8.65
N ILE A 78 -5.01 11.68 7.49
CA ILE A 78 -4.43 12.47 6.40
C ILE A 78 -5.55 12.74 5.39
N LYS A 79 -5.79 14.02 5.11
CA LYS A 79 -6.72 14.51 4.09
C LYS A 79 -5.93 15.25 3.03
N SER A 80 -6.04 14.82 1.78
CA SER A 80 -5.33 15.44 0.66
C SER A 80 -5.99 15.08 -0.67
N ALA A 81 -5.44 15.59 -1.77
CA ALA A 81 -5.87 15.22 -3.12
C ALA A 81 -4.70 14.62 -3.90
N ARG A 82 -5.02 13.65 -4.74
CA ARG A 82 -4.06 13.04 -5.66
C ARG A 82 -3.51 14.08 -6.61
N GLN A 83 -2.19 14.22 -6.69
CA GLN A 83 -1.57 15.18 -7.59
C GLN A 83 -1.93 14.95 -9.07
N LYS A 84 -1.99 13.66 -9.47
CA LYS A 84 -2.25 13.26 -10.85
C LYS A 84 -3.71 13.40 -11.28
N THR A 85 -4.67 13.05 -10.41
CA THR A 85 -6.10 12.95 -10.75
C THR A 85 -6.96 14.00 -10.08
N LYS A 86 -6.42 14.75 -9.12
CA LYS A 86 -7.12 15.75 -8.28
C LYS A 86 -8.26 15.16 -7.43
N ILE A 87 -8.32 13.84 -7.32
CA ILE A 87 -9.31 13.15 -6.50
C ILE A 87 -8.87 13.23 -5.05
N GLU A 88 -9.77 13.65 -4.20
CA GLU A 88 -9.58 13.69 -2.75
C GLU A 88 -9.48 12.29 -2.18
N PHE A 89 -8.66 12.14 -1.15
CA PHE A 89 -8.54 10.94 -0.36
C PHE A 89 -8.39 11.27 1.12
N GLU A 90 -8.91 10.40 1.95
CA GLU A 90 -8.83 10.50 3.40
C GLU A 90 -8.39 9.14 3.94
N ILE A 91 -7.36 9.14 4.77
CA ILE A 91 -6.75 7.92 5.32
C ILE A 91 -6.63 8.06 6.82
N PRO A 92 -7.31 7.20 7.61
CA PRO A 92 -7.06 7.12 9.05
C PRO A 92 -5.66 6.56 9.28
N LEU A 93 -4.92 7.17 10.18
CA LEU A 93 -3.56 6.76 10.48
C LEU A 93 -3.53 5.64 11.51
N LEU A 94 -2.88 4.55 11.14
CA LEU A 94 -2.50 3.48 12.05
C LEU A 94 -1.32 3.92 12.95
N ASP A 95 -1.01 3.15 13.97
CA ASP A 95 0.04 3.48 14.95
C ASP A 95 1.42 3.68 14.32
N LEU A 96 1.81 2.83 13.37
CA LEU A 96 3.13 2.92 12.75
C LEU A 96 3.36 4.21 11.97
N PRO A 97 2.46 4.67 11.08
CA PRO A 97 2.54 5.99 10.47
C PRO A 97 2.64 7.12 11.49
N LEU A 98 1.88 7.07 12.60
CA LEU A 98 1.94 8.07 13.66
C LEU A 98 3.31 8.11 14.36
N GLN A 99 3.89 6.94 14.65
CA GLN A 99 5.25 6.85 15.19
C GLN A 99 6.29 7.44 14.25
N ILE A 100 6.16 7.18 12.94
CA ILE A 100 7.05 7.75 11.93
C ILE A 100 6.90 9.28 11.89
N LEU A 101 5.68 9.81 11.85
CA LEU A 101 5.44 11.26 11.89
C LEU A 101 6.04 11.91 13.14
N LYS A 102 5.88 11.28 14.30
CA LYS A 102 6.46 11.74 15.57
C LYS A 102 7.99 11.74 15.52
N LYS A 103 8.60 10.68 14.98
CA LYS A 103 10.06 10.54 14.83
C LYS A 103 10.65 11.64 13.97
N TYR A 104 9.97 12.02 12.90
CA TYR A 104 10.45 13.03 11.94
C TYR A 104 9.87 14.44 12.17
N SER A 105 9.13 14.64 13.25
CA SER A 105 8.62 15.96 13.61
C SER A 105 9.74 16.98 13.75
N GLY A 106 9.63 18.09 13.03
CA GLY A 106 10.63 19.16 13.04
C GLY A 106 11.91 18.89 12.23
N THR A 107 12.03 17.72 11.56
CA THR A 107 13.19 17.41 10.72
C THR A 107 12.94 17.61 9.22
N ALA A 108 11.69 17.69 8.82
CA ALA A 108 11.33 17.95 7.43
C ALA A 108 11.49 19.44 7.09
N PRO A 109 11.88 19.78 5.84
CA PRO A 109 12.09 21.15 5.43
C PRO A 109 10.76 21.93 5.34
N GLY A 110 10.72 23.15 5.88
CA GLY A 110 9.56 24.03 5.84
C GLY A 110 8.37 23.45 6.62
N ASP A 111 7.22 23.41 5.98
CA ASP A 111 5.95 22.92 6.51
C ASP A 111 5.70 21.42 6.22
N LYS A 112 6.65 20.74 5.57
CA LYS A 112 6.49 19.34 5.16
C LYS A 112 6.35 18.40 6.35
N LEU A 113 5.52 17.34 6.19
CA LEU A 113 5.37 16.29 7.20
C LEU A 113 6.57 15.37 7.28
N LEU A 114 7.20 15.07 6.14
CA LEU A 114 8.24 14.05 6.03
C LEU A 114 9.44 14.57 5.23
N PRO A 115 10.68 14.26 5.66
CA PRO A 115 11.90 14.63 4.97
C PRO A 115 12.20 13.68 3.81
N MET A 116 11.50 13.84 2.68
CA MET A 116 11.57 12.94 1.54
C MET A 116 12.83 13.16 0.68
N TYR A 117 13.57 12.08 0.40
CA TYR A 117 14.57 12.07 -0.68
C TYR A 117 13.88 12.05 -2.05
N CYS A 118 14.63 12.31 -3.13
CA CYS A 118 14.12 12.13 -4.48
C CYS A 118 13.81 10.65 -4.77
N ASN A 119 12.89 10.39 -5.70
CA ASN A 119 12.39 9.04 -5.99
C ASN A 119 13.51 8.07 -6.45
N SER A 120 14.47 8.57 -7.22
CA SER A 120 15.62 7.77 -7.66
C SER A 120 16.49 7.31 -6.48
N THR A 121 16.75 8.19 -5.53
CA THR A 121 17.51 7.89 -4.31
C THR A 121 16.77 6.87 -3.43
N LEU A 122 15.46 7.06 -3.22
CA LEU A 122 14.64 6.09 -2.49
C LEU A 122 14.71 4.70 -3.13
N ASN A 123 14.52 4.63 -4.44
CA ASN A 123 14.57 3.35 -5.16
C ASN A 123 15.97 2.72 -5.16
N LEU A 124 17.03 3.52 -5.16
CA LEU A 124 18.40 3.00 -5.05
C LEU A 124 18.60 2.29 -3.71
N TYR A 125 18.25 2.95 -2.61
CA TYR A 125 18.42 2.38 -1.27
C TYR A 125 17.41 1.28 -0.96
N LEU A 126 16.21 1.30 -1.54
CA LEU A 126 15.26 0.20 -1.42
C LEU A 126 15.77 -1.11 -2.02
N LYS A 127 16.53 -1.06 -3.11
CA LYS A 127 17.22 -2.24 -3.66
C LYS A 127 18.25 -2.81 -2.68
N GLU A 128 18.99 -1.94 -1.99
CA GLU A 128 19.93 -2.36 -0.96
C GLU A 128 19.22 -2.97 0.25
N ILE A 129 18.15 -2.35 0.73
CA ILE A 129 17.31 -2.87 1.81
C ILE A 129 16.73 -4.23 1.41
N ALA A 130 16.20 -4.39 0.20
CA ALA A 130 15.68 -5.66 -0.29
C ALA A 130 16.75 -6.77 -0.21
N ARG A 131 17.98 -6.49 -0.65
CA ARG A 131 19.09 -7.44 -0.57
C ARG A 131 19.44 -7.82 0.87
N ILE A 132 19.49 -6.84 1.79
CA ILE A 132 19.78 -7.08 3.21
C ILE A 132 18.65 -7.91 3.86
N CYS A 133 17.41 -7.68 3.46
CA CYS A 133 16.23 -8.39 3.98
C CYS A 133 15.92 -9.69 3.22
N HIS A 134 16.80 -10.18 2.33
CA HIS A 134 16.63 -11.40 1.53
C HIS A 134 15.30 -11.41 0.76
N ILE A 135 15.04 -10.33 0.03
CA ILE A 135 13.90 -10.20 -0.88
C ILE A 135 14.43 -10.32 -2.31
N ASP A 136 14.14 -11.45 -2.97
CA ASP A 136 14.74 -11.85 -4.25
C ASP A 136 14.14 -11.16 -5.48
N ARG A 137 13.60 -9.95 -5.31
CA ARG A 137 13.06 -9.13 -6.40
C ARG A 137 13.37 -7.65 -6.20
N PRO A 138 13.40 -6.87 -7.28
CA PRO A 138 13.60 -5.43 -7.18
C PRO A 138 12.46 -4.78 -6.38
N LEU A 139 12.80 -4.13 -5.27
CA LEU A 139 11.87 -3.33 -4.48
C LEU A 139 11.91 -1.89 -4.96
N VAL A 140 10.76 -1.34 -5.28
CA VAL A 140 10.58 0.06 -5.68
C VAL A 140 9.57 0.74 -4.78
N PHE A 141 9.67 2.06 -4.63
CA PHE A 141 8.82 2.81 -3.69
C PHE A 141 7.32 2.59 -3.92
N HIS A 142 6.91 2.45 -5.18
CA HIS A 142 5.50 2.19 -5.51
C HIS A 142 4.97 0.84 -4.99
N ALA A 143 5.84 -0.11 -4.68
CA ALA A 143 5.44 -1.36 -4.03
C ALA A 143 4.78 -1.13 -2.67
N GLY A 144 5.09 -0.03 -1.97
CA GLY A 144 4.42 0.34 -0.72
C GLY A 144 2.92 0.50 -0.88
N ARG A 145 2.48 1.19 -1.92
CA ARG A 145 1.04 1.35 -2.21
C ARG A 145 0.36 0.02 -2.59
N HIS A 146 1.05 -0.85 -3.34
CA HIS A 146 0.55 -2.19 -3.63
C HIS A 146 0.43 -3.02 -2.34
N THR A 147 1.41 -2.92 -1.44
CA THR A 147 1.41 -3.59 -0.14
C THR A 147 0.26 -3.10 0.74
N TYR A 148 0.01 -1.78 0.80
CA TYR A 148 -1.14 -1.24 1.51
C TYR A 148 -2.45 -1.82 1.00
N ALA A 149 -2.67 -1.76 -0.31
CA ALA A 149 -3.92 -2.24 -0.92
C ALA A 149 -4.14 -3.74 -0.69
N THR A 150 -3.10 -4.56 -0.88
CA THR A 150 -3.24 -6.02 -0.82
C THR A 150 -3.06 -6.54 0.59
N GLU A 151 -1.89 -6.29 1.20
CA GLU A 151 -1.51 -6.93 2.46
C GLU A 151 -2.09 -6.25 3.69
N ILE A 152 -2.15 -4.90 3.70
CA ILE A 152 -2.60 -4.19 4.90
C ILE A 152 -4.13 -4.04 4.93
N THR A 153 -4.81 -3.96 3.79
CA THR A 153 -6.25 -3.69 3.77
C THR A 153 -7.09 -4.87 3.29
N LEU A 154 -6.96 -5.29 2.04
CA LEU A 154 -7.83 -6.33 1.47
C LEU A 154 -7.67 -7.70 2.15
N SER A 155 -6.45 -8.10 2.51
CA SER A 155 -6.18 -9.35 3.24
C SER A 155 -6.83 -9.36 4.64
N HIS A 156 -7.02 -8.17 5.23
CA HIS A 156 -7.67 -8.00 6.54
C HIS A 156 -9.17 -7.69 6.43
N GLY A 157 -9.78 -7.90 5.27
CA GLY A 157 -11.23 -7.81 5.08
C GLY A 157 -11.76 -6.40 4.89
N VAL A 158 -10.91 -5.38 4.65
CA VAL A 158 -11.39 -4.06 4.28
C VAL A 158 -12.07 -4.13 2.92
N PRO A 159 -13.32 -3.66 2.75
CA PRO A 159 -14.03 -3.71 1.48
C PRO A 159 -13.29 -3.00 0.35
N LEU A 160 -13.40 -3.53 -0.87
CA LEU A 160 -12.70 -3.01 -2.05
C LEU A 160 -13.03 -1.54 -2.32
N GLU A 161 -14.31 -1.16 -2.15
CA GLU A 161 -14.80 0.20 -2.32
C GLU A 161 -14.15 1.16 -1.31
N THR A 162 -14.01 0.71 -0.07
CA THR A 162 -13.32 1.48 0.99
C THR A 162 -11.86 1.70 0.63
N VAL A 163 -11.16 0.63 0.21
CA VAL A 163 -9.76 0.71 -0.22
C VAL A 163 -9.63 1.63 -1.44
N SER A 164 -10.53 1.53 -2.41
CA SER A 164 -10.55 2.39 -3.59
C SER A 164 -10.63 3.88 -3.22
N ARG A 165 -11.53 4.21 -2.29
CA ARG A 165 -11.70 5.58 -1.77
C ARG A 165 -10.45 6.06 -1.02
N MET A 166 -9.91 5.25 -0.11
CA MET A 166 -8.68 5.57 0.63
C MET A 166 -7.49 5.79 -0.29
N LEU A 167 -7.40 5.05 -1.39
CA LEU A 167 -6.37 5.22 -2.40
C LEU A 167 -6.61 6.42 -3.33
N GLY A 168 -7.79 7.04 -3.34
CA GLY A 168 -8.14 8.12 -4.26
C GLY A 168 -8.16 7.65 -5.72
N HIS A 169 -8.73 6.45 -5.98
CA HIS A 169 -8.99 5.99 -7.33
C HIS A 169 -10.29 6.57 -7.86
N SER A 170 -10.30 7.01 -9.14
CA SER A 170 -11.50 7.49 -9.83
C SER A 170 -12.43 6.36 -10.25
N GLN A 171 -11.87 5.18 -10.42
CA GLN A 171 -12.56 3.99 -10.90
C GLN A 171 -12.16 2.80 -10.04
N ILE A 172 -13.14 2.01 -9.63
CA ILE A 172 -12.92 0.86 -8.75
C ILE A 172 -12.09 -0.24 -9.43
N GLU A 173 -12.17 -0.33 -10.76
CA GLU A 173 -11.40 -1.25 -11.59
C GLU A 173 -9.89 -1.10 -11.36
N THR A 174 -9.43 0.13 -11.05
CA THR A 174 -8.03 0.38 -10.70
C THR A 174 -7.64 -0.33 -9.39
N THR A 175 -8.60 -0.58 -8.50
CA THR A 175 -8.40 -1.29 -7.24
C THR A 175 -8.56 -2.81 -7.40
N GLN A 176 -9.37 -3.25 -8.35
CA GLN A 176 -9.62 -4.69 -8.61
C GLN A 176 -8.34 -5.46 -8.97
N ILE A 177 -7.31 -4.79 -9.49
CA ILE A 177 -6.01 -5.42 -9.76
C ILE A 177 -5.35 -6.00 -8.48
N TYR A 178 -5.75 -5.52 -7.30
CA TYR A 178 -5.29 -5.99 -5.99
C TYR A 178 -6.17 -7.10 -5.40
N ALA A 179 -7.42 -7.20 -5.85
CA ALA A 179 -8.42 -8.12 -5.33
C ALA A 179 -8.29 -9.50 -6.01
N LYS A 180 -7.34 -10.31 -5.56
CA LYS A 180 -7.34 -11.74 -5.88
C LYS A 180 -8.19 -12.46 -4.83
N VAL A 181 -9.39 -12.86 -5.24
CA VAL A 181 -10.21 -13.74 -4.41
C VAL A 181 -9.65 -15.15 -4.56
N THR A 182 -9.13 -15.71 -3.47
CA THR A 182 -8.69 -17.11 -3.41
C THR A 182 -9.76 -17.98 -2.74
N ASP A 183 -9.69 -19.29 -2.92
CA ASP A 183 -10.63 -20.23 -2.28
C ASP A 183 -10.53 -20.14 -0.75
N GLU A 184 -9.32 -19.91 -0.20
CA GLU A 184 -9.11 -19.69 1.23
C GLU A 184 -9.82 -18.43 1.72
N LYS A 185 -9.85 -17.38 0.91
CA LYS A 185 -10.58 -16.14 1.24
C LYS A 185 -12.09 -16.37 1.25
N ILE A 186 -12.62 -17.10 0.27
CA ILE A 186 -14.05 -17.46 0.22
C ILE A 186 -14.43 -18.28 1.46
N ASP A 187 -13.62 -19.26 1.83
CA ASP A 187 -13.87 -20.09 3.03
C ASP A 187 -13.84 -19.26 4.32
N ALA A 188 -12.83 -18.40 4.48
CA ALA A 188 -12.71 -17.53 5.64
C ALA A 188 -13.91 -16.55 5.77
N ASP A 189 -14.30 -15.90 4.67
CA ASP A 189 -15.42 -14.98 4.64
C ASP A 189 -16.75 -15.70 4.92
N THR A 190 -16.93 -16.91 4.35
CA THR A 190 -18.11 -17.75 4.60
C THR A 190 -18.21 -18.19 6.06
N LYS A 191 -17.10 -18.59 6.68
CA LYS A 191 -17.05 -18.93 8.11
C LYS A 191 -17.39 -17.73 9.00
N ALA A 192 -16.88 -16.55 8.66
CA ALA A 192 -17.18 -15.31 9.38
C ALA A 192 -18.66 -14.91 9.24
N LEU A 193 -19.24 -15.06 8.04
CA LEU A 193 -20.64 -14.83 7.76
C LEU A 193 -21.50 -15.81 8.54
N ASN A 194 -21.18 -17.10 8.52
CA ASN A 194 -21.95 -18.12 9.22
C ASN A 194 -22.03 -17.84 10.73
N ARG A 195 -20.92 -17.44 11.37
CA ARG A 195 -20.94 -17.03 12.79
C ARG A 195 -21.94 -15.90 13.05
N LYS A 196 -21.94 -14.86 12.23
CA LYS A 196 -22.84 -13.70 12.39
C LYS A 196 -24.30 -14.02 12.14
N ILE A 197 -24.58 -14.95 11.22
CA ILE A 197 -25.96 -15.33 10.85
C ILE A 197 -26.53 -16.35 11.85
N SER A 198 -25.75 -17.33 12.28
CA SER A 198 -26.21 -18.38 13.23
C SER A 198 -26.68 -17.82 14.57
N GLU A 199 -26.18 -16.65 14.97
CA GLU A 199 -26.65 -15.95 16.17
C GLU A 199 -28.03 -15.31 16.00
N ARG A 200 -28.47 -15.07 14.76
CA ARG A 200 -29.73 -14.35 14.44
C ARG A 200 -30.80 -15.21 13.84
N PHE A 201 -30.42 -16.29 13.19
CA PHE A 201 -31.32 -17.16 12.45
C PHE A 201 -31.11 -18.61 12.88
N SER A 202 -32.04 -19.15 13.68
CA SER A 202 -32.10 -20.57 14.02
C SER A 202 -33.40 -21.17 13.48
N VAL A 203 -33.30 -22.37 12.91
CA VAL A 203 -34.44 -23.14 12.52
C VAL A 203 -34.85 -24.03 13.71
N VAL A 204 -36.07 -23.95 14.14
CA VAL A 204 -36.64 -24.92 15.10
C VAL A 204 -36.97 -26.18 14.27
N ILE A 205 -36.23 -27.24 14.44
CA ILE A 205 -36.42 -28.55 13.82
C ILE A 205 -37.25 -29.41 14.77
#